data_abe7d49809f356f9405ab69984ad0a54
#
_entry.id   abe7d49809f356f9405ab69984ad0a54
#
_cell.length_a   1.000
_cell.length_b   1.000
_cell.length_c   1.000
_cell.angle_alpha   90.00
_cell.angle_beta   90.00
_cell.angle_gamma   90.00
#
_symmetry.space_group_name_H-M   'P 1'
#
loop_
_entity.id
_entity.type
_entity.pdbx_description
1 polymer ?
#
loop_
_entity_poly.entity_id
_entity_poly.type
_entity_poly.pdbx_seq_one_letter_code
_entity_poly.pdbx_strand_id
1 'polypeptide(L)'
;MNFDDAWLLWLLPLAVLPLVAAPGQALANGWLALAPRDPLSRLLGPALRALAALAIAALVLALAGPHRPEYVVERIGKGAEIVLLLDRSRSMDEGFAGARRPPALAGRANGPEALDYYFSQTPARLRDAKGKVARQLLAEFTAQRPDDRFALVVFSTLPLPVLEFTQHRAAIQAAIDAGHIGRGLAETHIGPALEAALAMFDERPYTGSRIVLLVSDGGDRIDPDLREQLARQARKQRAAIYWLYLRSANSPGLRPEPGDAPAPADSVPEMMLHRFFESLGTPYRVYEASDSDALAQAMADVNRRELLPISYRELVPRRELAPWCHALALLCVLLLLGASGLELRRWA
;
A
#
# COMPACT_ATOMS: atom_id res chain seq x y z
N MET A 1 -3.80 8.52 -29.68
CA MET A 1 -3.07 7.34 -30.19
C MET A 1 -1.87 7.87 -30.91
N ASN A 2 -0.70 7.36 -30.58
CA ASN A 2 0.55 7.72 -31.24
C ASN A 2 1.06 6.48 -31.98
N PHE A 3 1.96 6.71 -32.94
CA PHE A 3 2.59 5.66 -33.72
C PHE A 3 4.11 5.78 -33.54
N ASP A 4 4.78 4.64 -33.42
CA ASP A 4 6.25 4.63 -33.34
C ASP A 4 6.85 5.06 -34.67
N ASP A 5 6.32 4.48 -35.76
CA ASP A 5 6.77 4.72 -37.13
C ASP A 5 5.61 5.28 -37.99
N ALA A 6 5.20 6.52 -37.72
CA ALA A 6 4.07 7.16 -38.42
C ALA A 6 4.27 7.24 -39.95
N TRP A 7 5.53 7.25 -40.45
CA TRP A 7 5.85 7.30 -41.86
C TRP A 7 5.37 6.03 -42.61
N LEU A 8 5.25 4.87 -41.93
CA LEU A 8 4.73 3.62 -42.51
C LEU A 8 3.25 3.74 -42.89
N LEU A 9 2.51 4.68 -42.34
CA LEU A 9 1.12 4.92 -42.74
C LEU A 9 1.00 5.34 -44.21
N TRP A 10 2.08 5.86 -44.84
CA TRP A 10 2.11 6.12 -46.28
C TRP A 10 1.98 4.85 -47.14
N LEU A 11 2.11 3.68 -46.54
CA LEU A 11 1.87 2.39 -47.21
C LEU A 11 0.40 1.98 -47.21
N LEU A 12 -0.49 2.67 -46.46
CA LEU A 12 -1.93 2.37 -46.43
C LEU A 12 -2.60 2.32 -47.82
N PRO A 13 -2.25 3.15 -48.83
CA PRO A 13 -2.82 3.00 -50.15
C PRO A 13 -2.60 1.64 -50.80
N LEU A 14 -1.56 0.86 -50.41
CA LEU A 14 -1.36 -0.50 -50.88
C LEU A 14 -2.55 -1.42 -50.54
N ALA A 15 -3.30 -1.12 -49.49
CA ALA A 15 -4.50 -1.89 -49.12
C ALA A 15 -5.62 -1.77 -50.16
N VAL A 16 -5.55 -0.77 -51.04
CA VAL A 16 -6.53 -0.60 -52.13
C VAL A 16 -6.23 -1.52 -53.32
N LEU A 17 -5.01 -1.97 -53.49
CA LEU A 17 -4.62 -2.84 -54.62
C LEU A 17 -5.49 -4.08 -54.85
N PRO A 18 -5.87 -4.88 -53.82
CA PRO A 18 -6.75 -6.00 -53.99
C PRO A 18 -8.16 -5.67 -54.50
N LEU A 19 -8.60 -4.41 -54.20
CA LEU A 19 -9.94 -3.97 -54.63
C LEU A 19 -9.98 -3.54 -56.08
N VAL A 20 -8.85 -3.00 -56.58
CA VAL A 20 -8.73 -2.48 -57.97
C VAL A 20 -8.19 -3.55 -58.92
N ALA A 21 -7.54 -4.59 -58.37
CA ALA A 21 -6.99 -5.69 -59.18
C ALA A 21 -8.08 -6.29 -60.07
N ALA A 22 -7.85 -6.23 -61.39
CA ALA A 22 -8.74 -6.83 -62.39
C ALA A 22 -8.86 -8.36 -62.11
N PRO A 23 -10.05 -8.95 -62.25
CA PRO A 23 -10.19 -10.38 -62.16
C PRO A 23 -9.28 -11.00 -63.24
N GLY A 24 -8.42 -11.95 -62.81
CA GLY A 24 -7.56 -12.67 -63.78
C GLY A 24 -8.37 -13.22 -64.94
N GLN A 25 -7.72 -13.37 -66.10
CA GLN A 25 -8.40 -13.77 -67.31
C GLN A 25 -9.25 -15.04 -67.02
N ALA A 26 -10.56 -14.89 -66.98
CA ALA A 26 -11.47 -15.99 -66.92
C ALA A 26 -11.29 -16.77 -68.23
N LEU A 27 -10.73 -17.98 -68.18
CA LEU A 27 -10.84 -18.91 -69.24
C LEU A 27 -12.30 -19.07 -69.63
N ALA A 28 -12.69 -18.60 -70.78
CA ALA A 28 -14.03 -18.67 -71.29
C ALA A 28 -14.39 -20.12 -71.56
N ASN A 29 -14.86 -20.81 -70.55
CA ASN A 29 -15.38 -22.19 -70.65
C ASN A 29 -16.88 -22.06 -70.95
N GLY A 30 -17.30 -22.50 -72.15
CA GLY A 30 -18.70 -22.41 -72.59
C GLY A 30 -19.70 -23.10 -71.68
N TRP A 31 -19.26 -24.04 -70.85
CA TRP A 31 -20.03 -24.75 -69.83
C TRP A 31 -20.41 -23.88 -68.61
N LEU A 32 -19.69 -22.81 -68.36
CA LEU A 32 -20.00 -21.86 -67.28
C LEU A 32 -21.30 -21.07 -67.51
N ALA A 33 -21.71 -20.98 -68.77
CA ALA A 33 -22.99 -20.33 -69.14
C ALA A 33 -24.24 -21.12 -68.70
N LEU A 34 -24.07 -22.44 -68.48
CA LEU A 34 -25.13 -23.37 -68.05
C LEU A 34 -25.19 -23.53 -66.50
N ALA A 35 -24.19 -23.02 -65.77
CA ALA A 35 -24.22 -23.08 -64.30
C ALA A 35 -25.27 -22.13 -63.71
N PRO A 36 -26.10 -22.57 -62.75
CA PRO A 36 -27.08 -21.69 -62.11
C PRO A 36 -26.34 -20.55 -61.41
N ARG A 37 -26.83 -19.33 -61.61
CA ARG A 37 -26.28 -18.10 -61.02
C ARG A 37 -26.55 -18.11 -59.53
N ASP A 38 -25.53 -18.51 -58.73
CA ASP A 38 -25.60 -18.51 -57.30
C ASP A 38 -25.29 -17.09 -56.73
N PRO A 39 -26.24 -16.45 -56.00
CA PRO A 39 -26.02 -15.13 -55.44
C PRO A 39 -24.87 -15.09 -54.44
N LEU A 40 -24.59 -16.18 -53.73
CA LEU A 40 -23.44 -16.30 -52.78
C LEU A 40 -22.10 -16.19 -53.49
N SER A 41 -21.94 -16.81 -54.70
CA SER A 41 -20.72 -16.71 -55.49
C SER A 41 -20.41 -15.31 -55.99
N ARG A 42 -21.44 -14.44 -56.17
CA ARG A 42 -21.25 -13.04 -56.54
C ARG A 42 -20.68 -12.21 -55.40
N LEU A 43 -21.03 -12.53 -54.16
CA LEU A 43 -20.56 -11.80 -52.96
C LEU A 43 -19.19 -12.30 -52.52
N LEU A 44 -18.81 -13.54 -52.80
CA LEU A 44 -17.56 -14.12 -52.33
C LEU A 44 -16.33 -13.42 -52.92
N GLY A 45 -16.33 -13.07 -54.19
CA GLY A 45 -15.21 -12.37 -54.82
C GLY A 45 -14.90 -10.99 -54.20
N PRO A 46 -15.89 -10.09 -54.11
CA PRO A 46 -15.73 -8.82 -53.42
C PRO A 46 -15.35 -8.97 -51.94
N ALA A 47 -15.91 -9.96 -51.24
CA ALA A 47 -15.61 -10.23 -49.84
C ALA A 47 -14.13 -10.65 -49.63
N LEU A 48 -13.62 -11.55 -50.48
CA LEU A 48 -12.19 -11.96 -50.39
C LEU A 48 -11.26 -10.79 -50.73
N ARG A 49 -11.59 -9.91 -51.66
CA ARG A 49 -10.81 -8.70 -51.96
C ARG A 49 -10.84 -7.72 -50.77
N ALA A 50 -11.98 -7.54 -50.17
CA ALA A 50 -12.12 -6.69 -48.98
C ALA A 50 -11.32 -7.28 -47.80
N LEU A 51 -11.33 -8.60 -47.62
CA LEU A 51 -10.54 -9.29 -46.60
C LEU A 51 -9.03 -9.14 -46.84
N ALA A 52 -8.58 -9.21 -48.11
CA ALA A 52 -7.19 -8.98 -48.48
C ALA A 52 -6.77 -7.53 -48.24
N ALA A 53 -7.63 -6.58 -48.58
CA ALA A 53 -7.40 -5.16 -48.28
C ALA A 53 -7.31 -4.90 -46.77
N LEU A 54 -8.18 -5.50 -45.99
CA LEU A 54 -8.16 -5.41 -44.52
C LEU A 54 -6.89 -6.04 -43.93
N ALA A 55 -6.43 -7.19 -44.47
CA ALA A 55 -5.20 -7.83 -44.04
C ALA A 55 -3.97 -6.91 -44.24
N ILE A 56 -3.87 -6.29 -45.42
CA ILE A 56 -2.78 -5.34 -45.73
C ILE A 56 -2.87 -4.11 -44.83
N ALA A 57 -4.04 -3.52 -44.66
CA ALA A 57 -4.24 -2.36 -43.79
C ALA A 57 -3.89 -2.67 -42.34
N ALA A 58 -4.32 -3.82 -41.82
CA ALA A 58 -4.01 -4.25 -40.47
C ALA A 58 -2.51 -4.51 -40.28
N LEU A 59 -1.82 -5.07 -41.30
CA LEU A 59 -0.38 -5.29 -41.27
C LEU A 59 0.40 -3.96 -41.26
N VAL A 60 0.00 -3.00 -42.11
CA VAL A 60 0.61 -1.68 -42.16
C VAL A 60 0.43 -0.94 -40.83
N LEU A 61 -0.78 -1.00 -40.26
CA LEU A 61 -1.05 -0.43 -38.94
C LEU A 61 -0.22 -1.11 -37.83
N ALA A 62 -0.11 -2.43 -37.90
CA ALA A 62 0.70 -3.18 -36.95
C ALA A 62 2.19 -2.77 -36.99
N LEU A 63 2.75 -2.60 -38.19
CA LEU A 63 4.12 -2.15 -38.42
C LEU A 63 4.33 -0.70 -37.98
N ALA A 64 3.30 0.17 -38.13
CA ALA A 64 3.36 1.55 -37.66
C ALA A 64 3.42 1.68 -36.13
N GLY A 65 3.22 0.59 -35.37
CA GLY A 65 3.34 0.56 -33.91
C GLY A 65 2.33 1.45 -33.18
N PRO A 66 1.01 1.23 -33.33
CA PRO A 66 0.03 2.03 -32.61
C PRO A 66 0.13 1.80 -31.12
N HIS A 67 0.26 2.86 -30.35
CA HIS A 67 0.34 2.81 -28.89
C HIS A 67 -0.43 3.96 -28.24
N ARG A 68 -0.82 3.78 -27.00
CA ARG A 68 -1.24 4.85 -26.12
C ARG A 68 -0.01 5.37 -25.41
N PRO A 69 0.30 6.67 -25.49
CA PRO A 69 1.45 7.21 -24.80
C PRO A 69 1.30 7.05 -23.28
N GLU A 70 2.41 7.00 -22.62
CA GLU A 70 2.50 7.14 -21.18
C GLU A 70 1.99 8.52 -20.77
N TYR A 71 1.17 8.59 -19.73
CA TYR A 71 0.68 9.85 -19.20
C TYR A 71 0.53 9.80 -17.70
N VAL A 72 0.71 10.96 -17.07
CA VAL A 72 0.57 11.12 -15.63
C VAL A 72 -0.87 11.53 -15.32
N VAL A 73 -1.54 10.76 -14.48
CA VAL A 73 -2.87 11.10 -13.97
C VAL A 73 -2.73 11.53 -12.52
N GLU A 74 -3.29 12.68 -12.22
CA GLU A 74 -3.47 13.10 -10.83
C GLU A 74 -4.70 12.38 -10.27
N ARG A 75 -4.47 11.51 -9.27
CA ARG A 75 -5.55 10.81 -8.56
C ARG A 75 -5.65 11.32 -7.14
N ILE A 76 -6.86 11.43 -6.66
CA ILE A 76 -7.15 11.69 -5.26
C ILE A 76 -7.23 10.33 -4.57
N GLY A 77 -6.25 10.03 -3.72
CA GLY A 77 -6.24 8.82 -2.89
C GLY A 77 -7.34 8.91 -1.84
N LYS A 78 -8.13 7.87 -1.72
CA LYS A 78 -9.06 7.71 -0.61
C LYS A 78 -8.47 6.74 0.38
N GLY A 79 -8.31 7.21 1.63
CA GLY A 79 -7.77 6.41 2.72
C GLY A 79 -6.24 6.41 2.82
N ALA A 80 -5.75 6.22 4.03
CA ALA A 80 -4.34 6.08 4.35
C ALA A 80 -3.96 4.60 4.52
N GLU A 81 -2.68 4.28 4.34
CA GLU A 81 -2.08 3.02 4.77
C GLU A 81 -1.40 3.25 6.12
N ILE A 82 -1.95 2.67 7.17
CA ILE A 82 -1.53 2.91 8.56
C ILE A 82 -0.99 1.62 9.16
N VAL A 83 0.29 1.62 9.51
CA VAL A 83 0.89 0.55 10.32
C VAL A 83 0.76 0.95 11.79
N LEU A 84 0.00 0.19 12.55
CA LEU A 84 -0.07 0.29 14.00
C LEU A 84 1.13 -0.47 14.57
N LEU A 85 2.03 0.23 15.24
CA LEU A 85 3.22 -0.34 15.86
C LEU A 85 3.02 -0.29 17.39
N LEU A 86 2.58 -1.41 17.96
CA LEU A 86 2.14 -1.48 19.34
C LEU A 86 3.18 -2.15 20.23
N ASP A 87 3.67 -1.41 21.20
CA ASP A 87 4.52 -1.92 22.26
C ASP A 87 3.73 -2.82 23.21
N ARG A 88 4.25 -3.99 23.47
CA ARG A 88 3.74 -4.94 24.47
C ARG A 88 4.80 -5.30 25.51
N SER A 89 5.81 -4.45 25.70
CA SER A 89 6.79 -4.59 26.76
C SER A 89 6.11 -4.58 28.14
N ARG A 90 6.82 -5.07 29.13
CA ARG A 90 6.27 -5.23 30.49
C ARG A 90 5.83 -3.91 31.12
N SER A 91 6.48 -2.82 30.79
CA SER A 91 6.14 -1.48 31.27
C SER A 91 4.76 -1.00 30.82
N MET A 92 4.25 -1.52 29.69
CA MET A 92 2.91 -1.23 29.19
C MET A 92 1.77 -1.79 30.09
N ASP A 93 2.08 -2.75 30.96
CA ASP A 93 1.14 -3.25 31.98
C ASP A 93 1.05 -2.30 33.21
N GLU A 94 1.90 -1.29 33.28
CA GLU A 94 1.87 -0.30 34.36
C GLU A 94 0.90 0.85 34.01
N GLY A 95 0.48 1.60 35.06
CA GLY A 95 -0.34 2.80 34.88
C GLY A 95 0.43 4.00 34.35
N PHE A 96 -0.30 5.01 33.89
CA PHE A 96 0.25 6.29 33.46
C PHE A 96 0.92 7.10 34.59
N ALA A 97 1.78 8.05 34.22
CA ALA A 97 2.44 8.95 35.16
C ALA A 97 1.45 9.80 35.99
N GLY A 98 0.35 10.24 35.36
CA GLY A 98 -0.72 11.02 36.01
C GLY A 98 -1.67 10.20 36.87
N ALA A 99 -1.59 8.87 36.87
CA ALA A 99 -2.39 8.04 37.76
C ALA A 99 -2.04 8.37 39.22
N ARG A 100 -3.06 8.75 39.99
CA ARG A 100 -2.89 9.06 41.43
C ARG A 100 -2.13 7.90 42.09
N ARG A 101 -0.88 8.16 42.44
CA ARG A 101 -0.17 7.25 43.34
C ARG A 101 -0.97 7.15 44.62
N PRO A 102 -1.40 5.96 45.06
CA PRO A 102 -1.93 5.82 46.40
C PRO A 102 -0.88 6.37 47.38
N PRO A 103 -1.29 7.08 48.44
CA PRO A 103 -0.34 7.61 49.40
C PRO A 103 0.62 6.51 49.81
N ALA A 104 1.90 6.71 49.58
CA ALA A 104 2.93 5.78 49.98
C ALA A 104 2.70 5.51 51.46
N LEU A 105 2.54 4.25 51.85
CA LEU A 105 2.57 3.82 53.26
C LEU A 105 4.03 4.05 53.71
N ALA A 106 4.34 5.31 53.96
CA ALA A 106 5.63 5.71 54.51
C ALA A 106 5.72 5.07 55.89
N GLY A 107 6.50 4.01 55.96
CA GLY A 107 6.82 3.32 57.22
C GLY A 107 6.38 1.86 57.38
N ARG A 108 5.65 1.25 56.41
CA ARG A 108 5.22 -0.14 56.51
C ARG A 108 5.65 -1.00 55.30
N ALA A 109 6.86 -0.80 54.86
CA ALA A 109 7.31 -1.39 53.59
C ALA A 109 7.68 -2.88 53.61
N ASN A 110 7.66 -3.55 54.78
CA ASN A 110 8.23 -4.90 54.94
C ASN A 110 7.33 -5.82 55.78
N GLY A 111 6.09 -6.05 55.39
CA GLY A 111 5.23 -6.98 56.09
C GLY A 111 4.14 -7.64 55.22
N PRO A 112 3.45 -8.67 55.71
CA PRO A 112 2.35 -9.31 55.00
C PRO A 112 1.25 -8.31 54.59
N GLU A 113 1.01 -7.27 55.39
CA GLU A 113 0.06 -6.20 55.07
C GLU A 113 0.44 -5.39 53.80
N ALA A 114 1.74 -5.27 53.50
CA ALA A 114 2.19 -4.62 52.26
C ALA A 114 1.91 -5.49 51.04
N LEU A 115 1.97 -6.82 51.18
CA LEU A 115 1.61 -7.78 50.15
C LEU A 115 0.10 -7.76 49.89
N ASP A 116 -0.72 -7.78 50.93
CA ASP A 116 -2.18 -7.73 50.82
C ASP A 116 -2.63 -6.40 50.18
N TYR A 117 -2.00 -5.29 50.55
CA TYR A 117 -2.23 -4.00 49.89
C TYR A 117 -1.82 -4.03 48.42
N TYR A 118 -0.66 -4.60 48.08
CA TYR A 118 -0.21 -4.77 46.72
C TYR A 118 -1.18 -5.61 45.87
N PHE A 119 -1.64 -6.74 46.40
CA PHE A 119 -2.61 -7.62 45.75
C PHE A 119 -4.00 -6.98 45.63
N SER A 120 -4.45 -6.18 46.59
CA SER A 120 -5.72 -5.48 46.54
C SER A 120 -5.75 -4.36 45.51
N GLN A 121 -4.58 -3.76 45.20
CA GLN A 121 -4.40 -2.72 44.15
C GLN A 121 -4.23 -3.28 42.75
N THR A 122 -3.89 -4.58 42.61
CA THR A 122 -3.66 -5.22 41.32
C THR A 122 -4.83 -5.09 40.36
N PRO A 123 -6.10 -5.27 40.75
CA PRO A 123 -7.23 -5.10 39.85
C PRO A 123 -7.41 -3.65 39.35
N ALA A 124 -7.13 -2.65 40.20
CA ALA A 124 -7.20 -1.24 39.80
C ALA A 124 -6.06 -0.86 38.84
N ARG A 125 -4.84 -1.34 39.11
CA ARG A 125 -3.68 -1.14 38.22
C ARG A 125 -3.88 -1.75 36.85
N LEU A 126 -4.49 -2.96 36.78
CA LEU A 126 -4.81 -3.64 35.53
C LEU A 126 -5.93 -2.94 34.74
N ARG A 127 -6.82 -2.18 35.40
CA ARG A 127 -7.84 -1.40 34.69
C ARG A 127 -7.25 -0.23 33.92
N ASP A 128 -6.26 0.44 34.51
CA ASP A 128 -5.66 1.65 34.00
C ASP A 128 -4.27 1.40 33.36
N ALA A 129 -3.99 0.14 33.04
CA ALA A 129 -2.76 -0.24 32.35
C ALA A 129 -2.69 0.46 30.98
N LYS A 130 -1.55 1.10 30.70
CA LYS A 130 -1.30 1.86 29.47
C LYS A 130 -1.63 1.04 28.22
N GLY A 131 -1.18 -0.22 28.17
CA GLY A 131 -1.43 -1.10 27.04
C GLY A 131 -2.91 -1.42 26.81
N LYS A 132 -3.72 -1.53 27.89
CA LYS A 132 -5.16 -1.74 27.77
C LYS A 132 -5.87 -0.52 27.20
N VAL A 133 -5.58 0.65 27.75
CA VAL A 133 -6.16 1.93 27.29
C VAL A 133 -5.75 2.22 25.86
N ALA A 134 -4.48 1.98 25.52
CA ALA A 134 -3.99 2.16 24.17
C ALA A 134 -4.73 1.28 23.15
N ARG A 135 -4.92 -0.01 23.44
CA ARG A 135 -5.69 -0.91 22.56
C ARG A 135 -7.14 -0.47 22.39
N GLN A 136 -7.80 -0.07 23.48
CA GLN A 136 -9.18 0.42 23.39
C GLN A 136 -9.27 1.65 22.48
N LEU A 137 -8.40 2.64 22.65
CA LEU A 137 -8.38 3.86 21.82
C LEU A 137 -7.98 3.56 20.37
N LEU A 138 -7.05 2.62 20.14
CA LEU A 138 -6.71 2.16 18.79
C LEU A 138 -7.90 1.47 18.11
N ALA A 139 -8.68 0.68 18.85
CA ALA A 139 -9.89 0.05 18.36
C ALA A 139 -10.95 1.08 17.93
N GLU A 140 -11.13 2.13 18.74
CA GLU A 140 -12.02 3.26 18.42
C GLU A 140 -11.52 4.06 17.22
N PHE A 141 -10.21 4.36 17.16
CA PHE A 141 -9.57 5.06 16.06
C PHE A 141 -9.77 4.33 14.71
N THR A 142 -9.48 3.03 14.69
CA THR A 142 -9.67 2.24 13.46
C THR A 142 -11.12 2.13 13.05
N ALA A 143 -12.05 2.11 14.02
CA ALA A 143 -13.48 2.07 13.75
C ALA A 143 -14.03 3.33 13.08
N GLN A 144 -13.40 4.49 13.32
CA GLN A 144 -13.78 5.78 12.75
C GLN A 144 -13.23 5.99 11.33
N ARG A 145 -12.39 5.10 10.81
CA ARG A 145 -11.65 5.24 9.55
C ARG A 145 -11.89 4.06 8.59
N PRO A 146 -13.11 3.90 8.06
CA PRO A 146 -13.49 2.74 7.24
C PRO A 146 -12.77 2.69 5.89
N ASP A 147 -12.31 3.83 5.37
CA ASP A 147 -11.64 3.92 4.07
C ASP A 147 -10.13 3.63 4.16
N ASP A 148 -9.57 3.58 5.37
CA ASP A 148 -8.15 3.33 5.58
C ASP A 148 -7.82 1.85 5.63
N ARG A 149 -6.58 1.54 5.31
CA ARG A 149 -6.00 0.20 5.44
C ARG A 149 -5.09 0.16 6.65
N PHE A 150 -5.31 -0.82 7.50
CA PHE A 150 -4.52 -1.01 8.70
C PHE A 150 -3.70 -2.28 8.62
N ALA A 151 -2.46 -2.19 9.09
CA ALA A 151 -1.60 -3.29 9.42
C ALA A 151 -1.21 -3.20 10.90
N LEU A 152 -0.88 -4.31 11.54
CA LEU A 152 -0.47 -4.33 12.94
C LEU A 152 0.82 -5.10 13.12
N VAL A 153 1.79 -4.44 13.72
CA VAL A 153 3.02 -5.04 14.24
C VAL A 153 3.04 -4.83 15.75
N VAL A 154 3.12 -5.91 16.50
CA VAL A 154 3.37 -5.83 17.95
C VAL A 154 4.85 -6.10 18.21
N PHE A 155 5.43 -5.46 19.20
CA PHE A 155 6.84 -5.65 19.50
C PHE A 155 7.13 -5.59 21.00
N SER A 156 8.24 -6.18 21.34
CA SER A 156 8.95 -6.04 22.60
C SER A 156 10.44 -6.16 22.28
N THR A 157 11.10 -7.25 22.61
CA THR A 157 12.48 -7.55 22.16
C THR A 157 12.53 -7.85 20.65
N LEU A 158 11.46 -8.46 20.11
CA LEU A 158 11.35 -8.77 18.67
C LEU A 158 10.04 -8.25 18.11
N PRO A 159 10.03 -7.76 16.86
CA PRO A 159 8.81 -7.41 16.16
C PRO A 159 8.07 -8.67 15.68
N LEU A 160 6.77 -8.64 15.80
CA LEU A 160 5.87 -9.67 15.32
C LEU A 160 4.78 -9.02 14.46
N PRO A 161 4.81 -9.17 13.13
CA PRO A 161 3.70 -8.80 12.27
C PRO A 161 2.49 -9.67 12.58
N VAL A 162 1.39 -9.06 13.02
CA VAL A 162 0.15 -9.74 13.42
C VAL A 162 -0.90 -9.67 12.32
N LEU A 163 -0.93 -8.55 11.59
CA LEU A 163 -1.93 -8.28 10.56
C LEU A 163 -1.30 -7.54 9.40
N GLU A 164 -1.48 -8.06 8.19
CA GLU A 164 -1.16 -7.35 6.96
C GLU A 164 -2.23 -6.30 6.62
N PHE A 165 -1.92 -5.39 5.70
CA PHE A 165 -2.84 -4.32 5.32
C PHE A 165 -4.22 -4.83 4.89
N THR A 166 -5.22 -4.47 5.66
CA THR A 166 -6.62 -4.81 5.40
C THR A 166 -7.55 -3.65 5.77
N GLN A 167 -8.76 -3.66 5.19
CA GLN A 167 -9.89 -2.82 5.59
C GLN A 167 -10.93 -3.63 6.37
N HIS A 168 -10.68 -4.93 6.57
CA HIS A 168 -11.65 -5.81 7.21
C HIS A 168 -11.72 -5.54 8.72
N ARG A 169 -12.74 -4.80 9.14
CA ARG A 169 -12.90 -4.29 10.50
C ARG A 169 -12.78 -5.37 11.59
N ALA A 170 -13.40 -6.52 11.38
CA ALA A 170 -13.36 -7.60 12.38
C ALA A 170 -11.93 -8.17 12.56
N ALA A 171 -11.15 -8.27 11.47
CA ALA A 171 -9.77 -8.72 11.54
C ALA A 171 -8.88 -7.69 12.26
N ILE A 172 -9.09 -6.38 12.00
CA ILE A 172 -8.36 -5.31 12.67
C ILE A 172 -8.64 -5.34 14.18
N GLN A 173 -9.90 -5.43 14.59
CA GLN A 173 -10.28 -5.49 16.00
C GLN A 173 -9.69 -6.73 16.69
N ALA A 174 -9.83 -7.90 16.07
CA ALA A 174 -9.27 -9.15 16.59
C ALA A 174 -7.74 -9.09 16.75
N ALA A 175 -7.04 -8.46 15.80
CA ALA A 175 -5.60 -8.29 15.86
C ALA A 175 -5.18 -7.34 17.01
N ILE A 176 -5.89 -6.23 17.20
CA ILE A 176 -5.65 -5.29 18.31
C ILE A 176 -5.88 -5.99 19.65
N ASP A 177 -6.95 -6.76 19.77
CA ASP A 177 -7.26 -7.53 20.99
C ASP A 177 -6.20 -8.60 21.25
N ALA A 178 -5.74 -9.28 20.21
CA ALA A 178 -4.66 -10.28 20.31
C ALA A 178 -3.30 -9.66 20.68
N GLY A 179 -3.11 -8.37 20.49
CA GLY A 179 -1.86 -7.66 20.80
C GLY A 179 -1.44 -7.69 22.28
N HIS A 180 -2.30 -8.17 23.19
CA HIS A 180 -1.96 -8.35 24.61
C HIS A 180 -1.42 -9.76 24.95
N ILE A 181 -1.54 -10.71 24.03
CA ILE A 181 -1.17 -12.10 24.25
C ILE A 181 0.34 -12.27 24.17
N GLY A 182 0.94 -12.76 25.23
CA GLY A 182 2.35 -13.14 25.25
C GLY A 182 3.22 -12.25 26.15
N ARG A 183 3.20 -12.55 27.42
CA ARG A 183 4.14 -12.03 28.43
C ARG A 183 5.45 -12.82 28.31
N GLY A 184 6.44 -12.32 27.61
CA GLY A 184 7.64 -13.15 27.51
C GLY A 184 8.94 -12.38 27.42
N LEU A 185 8.91 -11.21 26.83
CA LEU A 185 10.12 -10.46 26.57
C LEU A 185 9.96 -9.07 27.17
N ALA A 186 10.91 -8.68 28.02
CA ALA A 186 10.78 -7.51 28.90
C ALA A 186 11.33 -6.23 28.26
N GLU A 187 12.13 -6.35 27.21
CA GLU A 187 12.86 -5.23 26.61
C GLU A 187 12.05 -4.60 25.49
N THR A 188 12.32 -3.34 25.20
CA THR A 188 11.65 -2.55 24.17
C THR A 188 12.67 -2.22 23.08
N HIS A 189 12.60 -2.91 21.94
CA HIS A 189 13.45 -2.64 20.78
C HIS A 189 12.63 -2.01 19.65
N ILE A 190 12.66 -0.69 19.59
CA ILE A 190 11.88 0.10 18.62
C ILE A 190 12.54 0.09 17.23
N GLY A 191 13.88 0.04 17.17
CA GLY A 191 14.62 0.03 15.91
C GLY A 191 14.17 -1.09 14.97
N PRO A 192 14.31 -2.38 15.36
CA PRO A 192 13.83 -3.52 14.55
C PRO A 192 12.33 -3.49 14.30
N ALA A 193 11.54 -2.98 15.26
CA ALA A 193 10.10 -2.86 15.11
C ALA A 193 9.71 -1.84 14.03
N LEU A 194 10.39 -0.71 13.98
CA LEU A 194 10.22 0.30 12.95
C LEU A 194 10.65 -0.20 11.57
N GLU A 195 11.74 -0.99 11.51
CA GLU A 195 12.17 -1.64 10.28
C GLU A 195 11.08 -2.57 9.74
N ALA A 196 10.52 -3.44 10.59
CA ALA A 196 9.41 -4.33 10.21
C ALA A 196 8.17 -3.54 9.76
N ALA A 197 7.84 -2.45 10.45
CA ALA A 197 6.71 -1.60 10.07
C ALA A 197 6.92 -0.92 8.71
N LEU A 198 8.11 -0.40 8.43
CA LEU A 198 8.42 0.22 7.15
C LEU A 198 8.49 -0.80 6.00
N ALA A 199 8.94 -2.02 6.28
CA ALA A 199 8.96 -3.12 5.31
C ALA A 199 7.54 -3.53 4.85
N MET A 200 6.51 -3.33 5.66
CA MET A 200 5.12 -3.61 5.26
C MET A 200 4.64 -2.75 4.08
N PHE A 201 5.31 -1.63 3.79
CA PHE A 201 5.01 -0.80 2.63
C PHE A 201 5.77 -1.22 1.36
N ASP A 202 6.71 -2.18 1.46
CA ASP A 202 7.48 -2.63 0.29
C ASP A 202 6.55 -3.27 -0.74
N GLU A 203 6.90 -3.09 -2.02
CA GLU A 203 6.15 -3.60 -3.18
C GLU A 203 4.70 -3.08 -3.33
N ARG A 204 4.27 -2.19 -2.44
CA ARG A 204 2.93 -1.60 -2.52
C ARG A 204 2.96 -0.29 -3.32
N PRO A 205 1.99 -0.09 -4.23
CA PRO A 205 1.88 1.18 -4.95
C PRO A 205 1.54 2.30 -3.95
N TYR A 206 2.11 3.48 -4.16
CA TYR A 206 1.80 4.66 -3.35
C TYR A 206 0.43 5.21 -3.75
N THR A 207 -0.63 4.87 -3.02
CA THR A 207 -2.02 5.24 -3.32
C THR A 207 -2.65 6.22 -2.34
N GLY A 208 -1.97 6.54 -1.25
CA GLY A 208 -2.44 7.45 -0.20
C GLY A 208 -1.35 7.75 0.81
N SER A 209 -1.69 8.46 1.90
CA SER A 209 -0.77 8.68 3.03
C SER A 209 -0.27 7.34 3.58
N ARG A 210 1.02 7.28 3.88
CA ARG A 210 1.63 6.18 4.63
C ARG A 210 2.01 6.66 6.01
N ILE A 211 1.54 5.94 7.02
CA ILE A 211 1.65 6.35 8.41
C ILE A 211 2.15 5.17 9.23
N VAL A 212 3.16 5.40 10.04
CA VAL A 212 3.52 4.52 11.15
C VAL A 212 3.07 5.17 12.44
N LEU A 213 2.10 4.57 13.13
CA LEU A 213 1.59 5.01 14.41
C LEU A 213 2.22 4.16 15.50
N LEU A 214 3.31 4.67 16.09
CA LEU A 214 4.02 4.02 17.19
C LEU A 214 3.34 4.35 18.52
N VAL A 215 2.99 3.33 19.27
CA VAL A 215 2.43 3.44 20.63
C VAL A 215 3.36 2.71 21.59
N SER A 216 4.13 3.44 22.38
CA SER A 216 5.14 2.93 23.31
C SER A 216 5.34 3.86 24.49
N ASP A 217 5.71 3.30 25.62
CA ASP A 217 6.05 4.01 26.85
C ASP A 217 7.55 4.10 27.13
N GLY A 218 8.39 3.56 26.24
CA GLY A 218 9.85 3.55 26.36
C GLY A 218 10.56 4.15 25.17
N GLY A 219 11.84 4.39 25.37
CA GLY A 219 12.80 4.76 24.33
C GLY A 219 13.72 3.59 23.97
N ASP A 220 14.45 3.73 22.89
CA ASP A 220 15.42 2.75 22.41
C ASP A 220 16.71 3.45 21.98
N ARG A 221 17.82 2.75 22.13
CA ARG A 221 19.13 3.16 21.61
C ARG A 221 19.40 2.42 20.32
N ILE A 222 18.87 2.95 19.23
CA ILE A 222 19.03 2.36 17.90
C ILE A 222 20.48 2.48 17.44
N ASP A 223 21.03 1.40 16.92
CA ASP A 223 22.38 1.33 16.35
C ASP A 223 22.57 2.34 15.22
N PRO A 224 23.74 3.00 15.09
CA PRO A 224 24.00 3.98 14.04
C PRO A 224 23.71 3.47 12.62
N ASP A 225 24.12 2.25 12.29
CA ASP A 225 23.90 1.65 10.97
C ASP A 225 22.42 1.44 10.70
N LEU A 226 21.68 0.97 11.69
CA LEU A 226 20.22 0.80 11.60
C LEU A 226 19.51 2.15 11.48
N ARG A 227 19.99 3.21 12.15
CA ARG A 227 19.44 4.57 12.01
C ARG A 227 19.48 5.06 10.56
N GLU A 228 20.62 4.89 9.90
CA GLU A 228 20.76 5.28 8.49
C GLU A 228 19.85 4.47 7.57
N GLN A 229 19.74 3.17 7.83
CA GLN A 229 18.86 2.28 7.07
C GLN A 229 17.40 2.71 7.23
N LEU A 230 16.93 2.92 8.45
CA LEU A 230 15.57 3.38 8.75
C LEU A 230 15.27 4.74 8.12
N ALA A 231 16.24 5.67 8.16
CA ALA A 231 16.07 6.98 7.53
C ALA A 231 15.94 6.87 5.99
N ARG A 232 16.71 5.99 5.37
CA ARG A 232 16.57 5.71 3.92
C ARG A 232 15.22 5.08 3.60
N GLN A 233 14.78 4.08 4.37
CA GLN A 233 13.49 3.40 4.19
C GLN A 233 12.32 4.36 4.40
N ALA A 234 12.30 5.13 5.49
CA ALA A 234 11.22 6.08 5.78
C ALA A 234 11.04 7.09 4.64
N ARG A 235 12.17 7.64 4.11
CA ARG A 235 12.13 8.55 2.96
C ARG A 235 11.68 7.85 1.68
N LYS A 236 12.16 6.64 1.39
CA LYS A 236 11.74 5.84 0.23
C LYS A 236 10.23 5.59 0.25
N GLN A 237 9.70 5.24 1.41
CA GLN A 237 8.27 4.96 1.59
C GLN A 237 7.42 6.22 1.76
N ARG A 238 8.03 7.39 1.95
CA ARG A 238 7.35 8.65 2.27
C ARG A 238 6.43 8.51 3.48
N ALA A 239 6.84 7.71 4.46
CA ALA A 239 6.04 7.40 5.63
C ALA A 239 6.12 8.52 6.67
N ALA A 240 4.98 9.00 7.15
CA ALA A 240 4.89 9.86 8.31
C ALA A 240 4.95 9.01 9.58
N ILE A 241 5.68 9.50 10.59
CA ILE A 241 5.78 8.81 11.87
C ILE A 241 5.06 9.61 12.93
N TYR A 242 4.10 8.98 13.59
CA TYR A 242 3.41 9.50 14.74
C TYR A 242 3.77 8.67 15.96
N TRP A 243 4.36 9.28 16.97
CA TRP A 243 4.68 8.61 18.21
C TRP A 243 3.73 9.04 19.32
N LEU A 244 2.90 8.11 19.79
CA LEU A 244 2.09 8.25 21.00
C LEU A 244 2.95 7.73 22.16
N TYR A 245 3.63 8.66 22.82
CA TYR A 245 4.49 8.36 23.95
C TYR A 245 3.66 8.34 25.24
N LEU A 246 3.57 7.15 25.85
CA LEU A 246 2.81 6.91 27.07
C LEU A 246 3.70 7.11 28.29
N ARG A 247 3.70 8.30 28.86
CA ARG A 247 4.59 8.64 29.95
C ARG A 247 4.40 7.72 31.16
N SER A 248 5.49 7.09 31.59
CA SER A 248 5.57 6.30 32.83
C SER A 248 5.89 7.19 34.01
N ALA A 249 5.46 6.77 35.22
CA ALA A 249 5.63 7.56 36.45
C ALA A 249 7.09 7.94 36.78
N ASN A 250 8.05 7.15 36.29
CA ASN A 250 9.48 7.35 36.55
C ASN A 250 10.24 7.94 35.33
N SER A 251 9.52 8.27 34.24
CA SER A 251 10.15 8.87 33.06
C SER A 251 10.15 10.39 33.17
N PRO A 252 11.26 11.05 32.83
CA PRO A 252 11.35 12.52 32.86
C PRO A 252 10.45 13.21 31.84
N GLY A 253 9.86 12.44 30.88
CA GLY A 253 9.12 13.02 29.77
C GLY A 253 10.04 13.52 28.65
N LEU A 254 9.40 13.95 27.54
CA LEU A 254 10.12 14.51 26.38
C LEU A 254 10.28 16.03 26.48
N ARG A 255 9.45 16.68 27.30
CA ARG A 255 9.52 18.11 27.57
C ARG A 255 9.93 18.33 29.01
N PRO A 256 11.09 18.98 29.28
CA PRO A 256 11.48 19.33 30.64
C PRO A 256 10.42 20.27 31.24
N GLU A 257 9.96 19.94 32.46
CA GLU A 257 9.09 20.85 33.21
C GLU A 257 9.90 22.00 33.77
N PRO A 258 9.30 23.21 33.98
CA PRO A 258 9.99 24.33 34.60
C PRO A 258 10.42 23.96 36.03
N GLY A 259 11.71 23.77 36.24
CA GLY A 259 12.28 23.39 37.54
C GLY A 259 13.03 22.03 37.52
N ASP A 260 12.91 21.23 36.48
CA ASP A 260 13.69 20.01 36.33
C ASP A 260 15.15 20.38 36.01
N ALA A 261 16.08 19.75 36.72
CA ALA A 261 17.49 19.81 36.31
C ALA A 261 17.59 19.18 34.89
N PRO A 262 18.26 19.85 33.94
CA PRO A 262 18.38 19.32 32.61
C PRO A 262 19.14 17.99 32.65
N ALA A 263 18.43 16.88 32.56
CA ALA A 263 19.06 15.59 32.36
C ALA A 263 19.83 15.67 31.02
N PRO A 264 21.09 15.23 30.96
CA PRO A 264 21.81 15.19 29.70
C PRO A 264 20.94 14.41 28.71
N ALA A 265 20.55 15.06 27.62
CA ALA A 265 19.61 14.48 26.65
C ALA A 265 20.11 13.14 26.05
N ASP A 266 21.41 12.89 26.14
CA ASP A 266 22.06 11.65 25.70
C ASP A 266 21.98 10.52 26.74
N SER A 267 21.46 10.80 27.94
CA SER A 267 21.28 9.78 28.99
C SER A 267 19.88 9.17 29.01
N VAL A 268 18.91 9.82 28.36
CA VAL A 268 17.50 9.40 28.33
C VAL A 268 17.16 8.76 26.99
N PRO A 269 16.90 7.45 26.94
CA PRO A 269 16.63 6.75 25.67
C PRO A 269 15.47 7.35 24.88
N GLU A 270 14.41 7.82 25.53
CA GLU A 270 13.25 8.45 24.91
C GLU A 270 13.63 9.75 24.19
N MET A 271 14.49 10.56 24.77
CA MET A 271 14.96 11.79 24.14
C MET A 271 15.88 11.52 22.96
N MET A 272 16.70 10.46 23.04
CA MET A 272 17.55 10.03 21.93
C MET A 272 16.68 9.56 20.75
N LEU A 273 15.64 8.80 21.03
CA LEU A 273 14.70 8.33 20.03
C LEU A 273 13.91 9.50 19.40
N HIS A 274 13.47 10.45 20.21
CA HIS A 274 12.79 11.66 19.74
C HIS A 274 13.66 12.44 18.74
N ARG A 275 14.91 12.73 19.10
CA ARG A 275 15.87 13.38 18.20
C ARG A 275 16.14 12.60 16.93
N PHE A 276 16.22 11.29 17.05
CA PHE A 276 16.37 10.44 15.86
C PHE A 276 15.19 10.60 14.93
N PHE A 277 13.96 10.54 15.41
CA PHE A 277 12.78 10.73 14.57
C PHE A 277 12.71 12.11 13.94
N GLU A 278 13.13 13.17 14.65
CA GLU A 278 13.26 14.51 14.07
C GLU A 278 14.27 14.56 12.91
N SER A 279 15.30 13.74 12.97
CA SER A 279 16.38 13.68 11.96
C SER A 279 16.04 12.86 10.71
N LEU A 280 14.93 12.11 10.69
CA LEU A 280 14.57 11.19 9.59
C LEU A 280 14.34 11.88 8.25
N GLY A 281 13.95 13.17 8.26
CA GLY A 281 13.62 13.91 7.04
C GLY A 281 12.26 13.53 6.44
N THR A 282 11.38 12.89 7.23
CA THR A 282 9.97 12.60 6.92
C THR A 282 9.08 13.32 7.94
N PRO A 283 7.78 13.52 7.65
CA PRO A 283 6.88 14.09 8.63
C PRO A 283 6.88 13.29 9.93
N TYR A 284 7.17 13.97 11.03
CA TYR A 284 7.22 13.37 12.36
C TYR A 284 6.42 14.21 13.36
N ARG A 285 5.70 13.54 14.24
CA ARG A 285 5.04 14.16 15.41
C ARG A 285 5.06 13.23 16.60
N VAL A 286 5.26 13.82 17.77
CA VAL A 286 5.15 13.11 19.04
C VAL A 286 4.04 13.73 19.87
N TYR A 287 3.28 12.87 20.53
CA TYR A 287 2.26 13.22 21.52
C TYR A 287 2.63 12.55 22.83
N GLU A 288 2.89 13.33 23.85
CA GLU A 288 3.14 12.84 25.20
C GLU A 288 1.82 12.73 25.94
N ALA A 289 1.48 11.52 26.37
CA ALA A 289 0.27 11.23 27.11
C ALA A 289 0.62 10.79 28.55
N SER A 290 0.25 11.64 29.51
CA SER A 290 0.41 11.36 30.95
C SER A 290 -0.78 10.62 31.56
N ASP A 291 -1.90 10.58 30.84
CA ASP A 291 -3.14 9.93 31.23
C ASP A 291 -3.97 9.48 30.01
N SER A 292 -5.10 8.83 30.27
CA SER A 292 -5.99 8.33 29.20
C SER A 292 -6.61 9.44 28.36
N ASP A 293 -6.90 10.59 28.95
CA ASP A 293 -7.56 11.71 28.27
C ASP A 293 -6.59 12.40 27.33
N ALA A 294 -5.34 12.58 27.75
CA ALA A 294 -4.26 13.08 26.87
C ALA A 294 -4.02 12.17 25.68
N LEU A 295 -4.07 10.83 25.89
CA LEU A 295 -3.96 9.86 24.81
C LEU A 295 -5.14 9.95 23.84
N ALA A 296 -6.37 10.07 24.36
CA ALA A 296 -7.56 10.23 23.51
C ALA A 296 -7.50 11.53 22.68
N GLN A 297 -7.03 12.64 23.27
CA GLN A 297 -6.83 13.89 22.55
C GLN A 297 -5.76 13.76 21.45
N ALA A 298 -4.65 13.09 21.75
CA ALA A 298 -3.60 12.80 20.76
C ALA A 298 -4.14 12.00 19.57
N MET A 299 -4.91 10.95 19.83
CA MET A 299 -5.56 10.15 18.79
C MET A 299 -6.55 10.97 17.96
N ALA A 300 -7.33 11.84 18.60
CA ALA A 300 -8.26 12.73 17.89
C ALA A 300 -7.53 13.75 17.01
N ASP A 301 -6.34 14.24 17.41
CA ASP A 301 -5.54 15.15 16.59
C ASP A 301 -4.92 14.41 15.38
N VAL A 302 -4.39 13.22 15.57
CA VAL A 302 -3.93 12.36 14.46
C VAL A 302 -5.07 12.10 13.47
N ASN A 303 -6.27 11.78 13.98
CA ASN A 303 -7.45 11.53 13.15
C ASN A 303 -7.80 12.75 12.27
N ARG A 304 -7.84 13.95 12.86
CA ARG A 304 -8.17 15.19 12.12
C ARG A 304 -7.17 15.52 11.01
N ARG A 305 -5.89 15.29 11.25
CA ARG A 305 -4.81 15.67 10.32
C ARG A 305 -4.72 14.75 9.13
N GLU A 306 -4.95 13.47 9.33
CA GLU A 306 -4.75 12.44 8.31
C GLU A 306 -6.03 12.07 7.55
N LEU A 307 -7.12 12.80 7.76
CA LEU A 307 -8.34 12.68 6.95
C LEU A 307 -8.28 13.46 5.63
N LEU A 308 -7.22 14.23 5.40
CA LEU A 308 -7.10 15.03 4.20
C LEU A 308 -6.78 14.14 2.98
N PRO A 309 -7.55 14.31 1.88
CA PRO A 309 -7.26 13.59 0.64
C PRO A 309 -5.89 14.00 0.10
N ILE A 310 -5.06 13.03 -0.22
CA ILE A 310 -3.76 13.29 -0.85
C ILE A 310 -3.90 13.09 -2.34
N SER A 311 -3.53 14.11 -3.12
CA SER A 311 -3.34 13.96 -4.54
C SER A 311 -1.97 13.31 -4.82
N TYR A 312 -1.97 12.21 -5.53
CA TYR A 312 -0.74 11.57 -6.01
C TYR A 312 -0.75 11.45 -7.52
N ARG A 313 0.44 11.47 -8.09
CA ARG A 313 0.63 11.31 -9.53
C ARG A 313 0.90 9.84 -9.83
N GLU A 314 -0.04 9.23 -10.52
CA GLU A 314 0.11 7.87 -11.04
C GLU A 314 0.58 7.92 -12.48
N LEU A 315 1.68 7.24 -12.75
CA LEU A 315 2.18 7.05 -14.10
C LEU A 315 1.42 5.89 -14.74
N VAL A 316 0.55 6.19 -15.70
CA VAL A 316 -0.11 5.14 -16.48
C VAL A 316 0.86 4.68 -17.57
N PRO A 317 1.30 3.41 -17.55
CA PRO A 317 2.31 2.93 -18.47
C PRO A 317 1.78 2.93 -19.91
N ARG A 318 2.70 3.03 -20.86
CA ARG A 318 2.42 2.88 -22.28
C ARG A 318 1.73 1.55 -22.56
N ARG A 319 0.65 1.60 -23.36
CA ARG A 319 -0.08 0.40 -23.78
C ARG A 319 0.07 0.20 -25.29
N GLU A 320 0.69 -0.90 -25.67
CA GLU A 320 0.87 -1.28 -27.07
C GLU A 320 -0.41 -1.90 -27.65
N LEU A 321 -0.77 -1.46 -28.84
CA LEU A 321 -1.93 -1.94 -29.59
C LEU A 321 -1.53 -2.75 -30.82
N ALA A 322 -0.26 -2.73 -31.21
CA ALA A 322 0.29 -3.48 -32.32
C ALA A 322 -0.05 -4.98 -32.30
N PRO A 323 -0.02 -5.70 -31.14
CA PRO A 323 -0.40 -7.12 -31.10
C PRO A 323 -1.82 -7.41 -31.60
N TRP A 324 -2.77 -6.51 -31.35
CA TRP A 324 -4.15 -6.68 -31.83
C TRP A 324 -4.26 -6.50 -33.34
N CYS A 325 -3.47 -5.59 -33.90
CA CYS A 325 -3.39 -5.41 -35.37
C CYS A 325 -2.74 -6.62 -36.03
N HIS A 326 -1.68 -7.18 -35.45
CA HIS A 326 -1.07 -8.43 -35.96
C HIS A 326 -2.05 -9.62 -35.87
N ALA A 327 -2.80 -9.74 -34.78
CA ALA A 327 -3.79 -10.82 -34.64
C ALA A 327 -4.90 -10.72 -35.70
N LEU A 328 -5.36 -9.49 -35.98
CA LEU A 328 -6.36 -9.25 -37.04
C LEU A 328 -5.80 -9.58 -38.42
N ALA A 329 -4.59 -9.14 -38.72
CA ALA A 329 -3.94 -9.43 -40.00
C ALA A 329 -3.78 -10.95 -40.19
N LEU A 330 -3.30 -11.65 -39.15
CA LEU A 330 -3.14 -13.13 -39.18
C LEU A 330 -4.48 -13.83 -39.42
N LEU A 331 -5.53 -13.40 -38.71
CA LEU A 331 -6.89 -13.96 -38.89
C LEU A 331 -7.35 -13.79 -40.35
N CYS A 332 -7.19 -12.61 -40.94
CA CYS A 332 -7.55 -12.34 -42.32
C CYS A 332 -6.76 -13.22 -43.30
N VAL A 333 -5.45 -13.41 -43.08
CA VAL A 333 -4.60 -14.27 -43.90
C VAL A 333 -5.04 -15.74 -43.80
N LEU A 334 -5.33 -16.23 -42.58
CA LEU A 334 -5.81 -17.61 -42.40
C LEU A 334 -7.15 -17.87 -43.09
N LEU A 335 -8.06 -16.89 -43.08
CA LEU A 335 -9.34 -16.97 -43.79
C LEU A 335 -9.13 -17.00 -45.31
N LEU A 336 -8.19 -16.19 -45.85
CA LEU A 336 -7.84 -16.19 -47.27
C LEU A 336 -7.22 -17.55 -47.69
N LEU A 337 -6.31 -18.10 -46.87
CA LEU A 337 -5.70 -19.40 -47.11
C LEU A 337 -6.74 -20.54 -47.06
N GLY A 338 -7.68 -20.47 -46.09
CA GLY A 338 -8.80 -21.40 -46.02
C GLY A 338 -9.68 -21.35 -47.26
N ALA A 339 -9.99 -20.15 -47.76
CA ALA A 339 -10.76 -19.97 -49.00
C ALA A 339 -10.02 -20.52 -50.23
N SER A 340 -8.72 -20.29 -50.36
CA SER A 340 -7.91 -20.84 -51.46
C SER A 340 -7.82 -22.38 -51.43
N GLY A 341 -7.75 -23.00 -50.25
CA GLY A 341 -7.79 -24.43 -50.07
C GLY A 341 -9.12 -25.08 -50.49
N LEU A 342 -10.24 -24.38 -50.33
CA LEU A 342 -11.55 -24.82 -50.77
C LEU A 342 -11.67 -24.77 -52.32
N GLU A 343 -11.06 -23.77 -52.97
CA GLU A 343 -11.01 -23.70 -54.45
C GLU A 343 -10.21 -24.87 -55.04
N LEU A 344 -9.04 -25.20 -54.51
CA LEU A 344 -8.20 -26.31 -54.94
C LEU A 344 -8.92 -27.68 -54.83
N ARG A 345 -9.78 -27.88 -53.85
CA ARG A 345 -10.56 -29.11 -53.69
C ARG A 345 -11.69 -29.28 -54.71
N ARG A 346 -12.17 -28.21 -55.36
CA ARG A 346 -13.20 -28.26 -56.41
C ARG A 346 -12.65 -28.67 -57.79
N TRP A 347 -11.34 -28.69 -57.96
CA TRP A 347 -10.66 -29.04 -59.21
C TRP A 347 -10.01 -30.45 -59.17
N ALA A 348 -10.07 -31.16 -58.05
CA ALA A 348 -9.63 -32.52 -57.89
C ALA A 348 -10.85 -33.50 -57.88
#